data_5883415942673f63a0ea92db9c53c435
#
_entry.id   5883415942673f63a0ea92db9c53c435
#
_cell.length_a   1.000
_cell.length_b   1.000
_cell.length_c   1.000
_cell.angle_alpha   90.00
_cell.angle_beta   90.00
_cell.angle_gamma   90.00
#
_symmetry.space_group_name_H-M   'P 1'
#
loop_
_entity.id
_entity.type
_entity.pdbx_description
1 polymer ?
#
loop_
_entity_poly.entity_id
_entity_poly.type
_entity_poly.pdbx_seq_one_letter_code
_entity_poly.pdbx_strand_id
1 'polypeptide(L)'
;IIPPGSYTVSGTIHMYGNLTLYARGAVITKACTDKHVILRLGDQDTSAGGYEGYRNVTIEGGTWDLNYPIVEDKEGEGGYVGFRIGHASHVMIKDVTFLTNLKSHFLEFAGVKDVTVTGCTFKGYWQEYEGGGQECIQLDACLDYIFPGYRPFDGAVCEDVRIENNTFQDVFAGVGSHSMVYDRPYQNIVIRGNTFRNIRKRAVWCLNYINGTVENNQMENVGGGVLVSNLYLPNTHLVPGTTYGASANHQVAGILVKGNQISISSVSQVNGDSWQGYGIQVQGARVSNSANGIPSDLYPETAVTVSGNRITGTGNGICLYLADNCKVSGNE
;
A
#
# COMPACT_ATOMS: atom_id res chain seq x y z
N ILE A 1 -4.35 -14.09 -23.45
CA ILE A 1 -5.76 -13.67 -23.30
C ILE A 1 -6.47 -14.72 -22.48
N ILE A 2 -7.24 -14.29 -21.47
CA ILE A 2 -8.23 -15.10 -20.77
C ILE A 2 -9.60 -14.70 -21.35
N PRO A 3 -10.29 -15.59 -22.06
CA PRO A 3 -11.60 -15.25 -22.65
C PRO A 3 -12.65 -14.94 -21.57
N PRO A 4 -13.75 -14.27 -21.91
CA PRO A 4 -14.88 -14.11 -21.02
C PRO A 4 -15.40 -15.46 -20.53
N GLY A 5 -15.67 -15.58 -19.23
CA GLY A 5 -16.11 -16.83 -18.60
C GLY A 5 -15.72 -16.90 -17.13
N SER A 6 -16.09 -17.98 -16.47
CA SER A 6 -15.76 -18.24 -15.06
C SER A 6 -14.67 -19.31 -14.96
N TYR A 7 -13.64 -19.01 -14.20
CA TYR A 7 -12.45 -19.84 -14.03
C TYR A 7 -12.16 -20.04 -12.55
N THR A 8 -11.72 -21.22 -12.21
CA THR A 8 -11.30 -21.56 -10.85
C THR A 8 -9.80 -21.83 -10.85
N VAL A 9 -9.06 -21.20 -9.93
CA VAL A 9 -7.61 -21.31 -9.84
C VAL A 9 -7.23 -21.95 -8.52
N SER A 10 -6.52 -23.08 -8.60
CA SER A 10 -6.02 -23.86 -7.45
C SER A 10 -4.51 -23.74 -7.23
N GLY A 11 -3.83 -22.87 -7.96
CA GLY A 11 -2.39 -22.61 -7.83
C GLY A 11 -2.05 -21.21 -8.32
N THR A 12 -0.81 -20.82 -8.16
CA THR A 12 -0.32 -19.51 -8.61
C THR A 12 -0.21 -19.46 -10.14
N ILE A 13 -0.76 -18.41 -10.72
CA ILE A 13 -0.51 -18.06 -12.12
C ILE A 13 0.81 -17.30 -12.18
N HIS A 14 1.79 -17.82 -12.91
CA HIS A 14 3.06 -17.14 -13.16
C HIS A 14 2.98 -16.31 -14.43
N MET A 15 3.41 -15.07 -14.34
CA MET A 15 3.50 -14.14 -15.46
C MET A 15 4.95 -13.66 -15.60
N TYR A 16 5.38 -13.33 -16.79
CA TYR A 16 6.76 -12.93 -17.08
C TYR A 16 6.82 -11.59 -17.79
N GLY A 17 8.00 -11.05 -17.99
CA GLY A 17 8.19 -9.77 -18.68
C GLY A 17 7.78 -9.79 -20.16
N ASN A 18 7.57 -8.60 -20.70
CA ASN A 18 7.13 -8.36 -22.08
C ASN A 18 5.78 -9.04 -22.44
N LEU A 19 4.89 -9.14 -21.46
CA LEU A 19 3.58 -9.77 -21.63
C LEU A 19 2.43 -8.80 -21.30
N THR A 20 1.37 -8.92 -22.07
CA THR A 20 0.08 -8.33 -21.76
C THR A 20 -0.94 -9.44 -21.51
N LEU A 21 -1.54 -9.43 -20.31
CA LEU A 21 -2.63 -10.31 -19.93
C LEU A 21 -3.95 -9.54 -20.10
N TYR A 22 -4.76 -9.97 -21.05
CA TYR A 22 -6.12 -9.47 -21.24
C TYR A 22 -7.11 -10.46 -20.62
N ALA A 23 -7.93 -9.99 -19.66
CA ALA A 23 -8.91 -10.81 -18.96
C ALA A 23 -10.32 -10.18 -18.93
N ARG A 24 -10.64 -9.28 -19.85
CA ARG A 24 -11.94 -8.60 -19.87
C ARG A 24 -13.08 -9.60 -19.94
N GLY A 25 -14.03 -9.50 -19.02
CA GLY A 25 -15.18 -10.41 -18.92
C GLY A 25 -14.87 -11.77 -18.29
N ALA A 26 -13.63 -12.03 -17.91
CA ALA A 26 -13.28 -13.22 -17.15
C ALA A 26 -13.52 -12.99 -15.64
N VAL A 27 -14.02 -14.01 -14.95
CA VAL A 27 -14.09 -14.08 -13.49
C VAL A 27 -13.16 -15.18 -13.03
N ILE A 28 -12.12 -14.85 -12.32
CA ILE A 28 -11.08 -15.76 -11.83
C ILE A 28 -11.24 -15.88 -10.32
N THR A 29 -11.65 -17.06 -9.85
CA THR A 29 -11.92 -17.31 -8.45
C THR A 29 -10.89 -18.27 -7.87
N LYS A 30 -10.31 -17.89 -6.73
CA LYS A 30 -9.40 -18.77 -5.98
C LYS A 30 -10.17 -19.93 -5.36
N ALA A 31 -9.70 -21.15 -5.59
CA ALA A 31 -10.39 -22.37 -5.14
C ALA A 31 -9.67 -23.15 -4.05
N CYS A 32 -8.49 -22.70 -3.64
CA CYS A 32 -7.67 -23.42 -2.67
C CYS A 32 -7.57 -22.66 -1.34
N THR A 33 -7.39 -23.45 -0.27
CA THR A 33 -7.28 -22.94 1.09
C THR A 33 -5.84 -22.60 1.50
N ASP A 34 -4.90 -22.78 0.63
CA ASP A 34 -3.49 -22.53 0.87
C ASP A 34 -3.05 -21.11 0.50
N LYS A 35 -1.91 -20.71 1.06
CA LYS A 35 -1.40 -19.35 1.08
C LYS A 35 -0.85 -18.82 -0.24
N HIS A 36 -1.12 -19.41 -1.39
CA HIS A 36 -0.51 -18.84 -2.57
C HIS A 36 -1.23 -17.61 -3.10
N VAL A 37 -0.45 -16.74 -3.68
CA VAL A 37 -0.91 -15.60 -4.46
C VAL A 37 -1.64 -16.11 -5.71
N ILE A 38 -2.68 -15.39 -6.14
CA ILE A 38 -3.37 -15.78 -7.38
C ILE A 38 -2.45 -15.57 -8.58
N LEU A 39 -1.78 -14.41 -8.65
CA LEU A 39 -0.86 -14.09 -9.74
C LEU A 39 0.48 -13.61 -9.18
N ARG A 40 1.55 -14.16 -9.68
CA ARG A 40 2.92 -13.81 -9.35
C ARG A 40 3.69 -13.42 -10.60
N LEU A 41 4.45 -12.33 -10.53
CA LEU A 41 5.40 -12.02 -11.58
C LEU A 41 6.69 -12.80 -11.36
N GLY A 42 7.04 -13.65 -12.33
CA GLY A 42 8.21 -14.52 -12.29
C GLY A 42 8.07 -15.76 -11.41
N ASP A 43 9.10 -16.54 -11.39
CA ASP A 43 9.26 -17.71 -10.52
C ASP A 43 9.90 -17.30 -9.18
N GLN A 44 9.83 -18.20 -8.21
CA GLN A 44 10.44 -17.97 -6.92
C GLN A 44 11.97 -17.82 -7.05
N ASP A 45 12.50 -16.75 -6.45
CA ASP A 45 13.94 -16.49 -6.34
C ASP A 45 14.73 -16.46 -7.66
N THR A 46 14.10 -16.04 -8.76
CA THR A 46 14.72 -15.96 -10.08
C THR A 46 14.90 -14.53 -10.62
N SER A 47 14.72 -13.54 -9.79
CA SER A 47 14.80 -12.13 -10.19
C SER A 47 16.27 -11.65 -10.32
N ALA A 48 16.49 -10.68 -11.18
CA ALA A 48 17.79 -10.02 -11.35
C ALA A 48 18.12 -8.97 -10.29
N GLY A 49 17.18 -8.63 -9.41
CA GLY A 49 17.33 -7.58 -8.39
C GLY A 49 17.09 -6.17 -8.91
N GLY A 50 17.04 -5.21 -7.99
CA GLY A 50 16.69 -3.83 -8.30
C GLY A 50 15.36 -3.75 -9.07
N TYR A 51 15.38 -3.11 -10.24
CA TYR A 51 14.23 -2.99 -11.14
C TYR A 51 14.41 -3.76 -12.45
N GLU A 52 15.38 -4.67 -12.49
CA GLU A 52 15.86 -5.30 -13.72
C GLU A 52 15.33 -6.72 -13.94
N GLY A 53 14.52 -7.25 -13.01
CA GLY A 53 14.03 -8.63 -13.09
C GLY A 53 13.02 -8.84 -14.22
N TYR A 54 11.96 -8.08 -14.24
CA TYR A 54 10.90 -8.17 -15.27
C TYR A 54 10.46 -6.80 -15.74
N ARG A 55 10.11 -6.68 -17.05
CA ARG A 55 9.74 -5.41 -17.64
C ARG A 55 8.55 -5.53 -18.57
N ASN A 56 7.90 -4.39 -18.85
CA ASN A 56 6.84 -4.26 -19.85
C ASN A 56 5.70 -5.25 -19.59
N VAL A 57 5.13 -5.17 -18.39
CA VAL A 57 4.04 -6.03 -17.96
C VAL A 57 2.74 -5.25 -17.94
N THR A 58 1.72 -5.74 -18.63
CA THR A 58 0.38 -5.18 -18.56
C THR A 58 -0.62 -6.24 -18.13
N ILE A 59 -1.46 -5.91 -17.15
CA ILE A 59 -2.62 -6.72 -16.74
C ILE A 59 -3.86 -5.85 -16.93
N GLU A 60 -4.79 -6.31 -17.75
CA GLU A 60 -5.97 -5.55 -18.13
C GLU A 60 -7.24 -6.34 -17.95
N GLY A 61 -8.12 -5.83 -17.10
CA GLY A 61 -9.47 -6.34 -16.90
C GLY A 61 -9.54 -7.62 -16.07
N GLY A 62 -10.73 -8.17 -16.05
CA GLY A 62 -11.08 -9.35 -15.24
C GLY A 62 -11.51 -9.00 -13.83
N THR A 63 -12.30 -9.91 -13.27
CA THR A 63 -12.66 -9.95 -11.86
C THR A 63 -11.84 -11.04 -11.18
N TRP A 64 -11.05 -10.68 -10.21
CA TRP A 64 -10.14 -11.55 -9.47
C TRP A 64 -10.63 -11.68 -8.03
N ASP A 65 -11.27 -12.79 -7.73
CA ASP A 65 -11.91 -13.04 -6.45
C ASP A 65 -11.02 -13.94 -5.58
N LEU A 66 -10.54 -13.39 -4.45
CA LEU A 66 -9.76 -14.16 -3.49
C LEU A 66 -10.65 -15.14 -2.70
N ASN A 67 -11.96 -15.04 -2.90
CA ASN A 67 -12.95 -16.02 -2.49
C ASN A 67 -13.02 -16.28 -0.98
N TYR A 68 -12.93 -15.26 -0.19
CA TYR A 68 -13.29 -15.39 1.21
C TYR A 68 -14.83 -15.44 1.35
N PRO A 69 -15.44 -16.28 2.17
CA PRO A 69 -14.86 -17.07 3.26
C PRO A 69 -14.55 -18.54 2.93
N ILE A 70 -14.65 -18.98 1.67
CA ILE A 70 -14.39 -20.39 1.32
C ILE A 70 -12.93 -20.76 1.57
N VAL A 71 -12.04 -19.79 1.38
CA VAL A 71 -10.63 -19.90 1.71
C VAL A 71 -10.41 -19.46 3.16
N GLU A 72 -10.95 -20.22 4.11
CA GLU A 72 -10.84 -19.93 5.52
C GLU A 72 -9.39 -20.01 5.99
N ASP A 73 -8.93 -18.94 6.63
CA ASP A 73 -7.69 -18.96 7.38
C ASP A 73 -7.88 -19.73 8.69
N LYS A 74 -7.46 -20.96 8.70
CA LYS A 74 -7.44 -21.77 9.90
C LYS A 74 -6.22 -21.36 10.73
N GLU A 75 -6.47 -20.63 11.82
CA GLU A 75 -5.53 -20.35 12.90
C GLU A 75 -4.22 -19.64 12.50
N GLY A 76 -4.32 -18.34 12.17
CA GLY A 76 -3.15 -17.45 12.12
C GLY A 76 -2.22 -17.61 10.91
N GLU A 77 -2.60 -18.41 9.97
CA GLU A 77 -1.89 -18.59 8.72
C GLU A 77 -2.18 -17.44 7.75
N GLY A 78 -1.39 -16.40 7.81
CA GLY A 78 -1.53 -15.12 7.15
C GLY A 78 -2.12 -15.09 5.74
N GLY A 79 -2.63 -13.95 5.42
CA GLY A 79 -3.50 -13.62 4.32
C GLY A 79 -3.06 -13.98 2.91
N TYR A 80 -4.02 -13.87 2.01
CA TYR A 80 -3.88 -14.23 0.61
C TYR A 80 -3.65 -12.99 -0.23
N VAL A 81 -2.44 -12.81 -0.75
CA VAL A 81 -2.13 -11.73 -1.68
C VAL A 81 -2.78 -12.02 -3.03
N GLY A 82 -3.42 -11.02 -3.62
CA GLY A 82 -3.95 -11.14 -4.97
C GLY A 82 -2.83 -11.22 -6.01
N PHE A 83 -2.21 -10.09 -6.30
CA PHE A 83 -1.06 -10.04 -7.21
C PHE A 83 0.20 -9.63 -6.46
N ARG A 84 1.28 -10.35 -6.71
CA ARG A 84 2.58 -10.09 -6.10
C ARG A 84 3.63 -9.83 -7.16
N ILE A 85 4.22 -8.62 -7.13
CA ILE A 85 5.10 -8.11 -8.18
C ILE A 85 6.34 -7.53 -7.53
N GLY A 86 7.47 -8.13 -7.83
CA GLY A 86 8.77 -7.70 -7.31
C GLY A 86 9.84 -7.58 -8.38
N HIS A 87 10.85 -6.77 -8.14
CA HIS A 87 11.99 -6.54 -9.03
C HIS A 87 11.59 -6.26 -10.48
N ALA A 88 10.69 -5.29 -10.68
CA ALA A 88 10.11 -5.06 -12.00
C ALA A 88 10.08 -3.57 -12.37
N SER A 89 9.97 -3.31 -13.68
CA SER A 89 9.77 -1.97 -14.20
C SER A 89 8.77 -1.94 -15.36
N HIS A 90 8.17 -0.75 -15.60
CA HIS A 90 7.16 -0.55 -16.65
C HIS A 90 5.97 -1.51 -16.49
N VAL A 91 5.29 -1.42 -15.33
CA VAL A 91 4.15 -2.26 -14.99
C VAL A 91 2.85 -1.45 -15.07
N MET A 92 1.87 -1.96 -15.80
CA MET A 92 0.54 -1.39 -15.93
C MET A 92 -0.51 -2.37 -15.44
N ILE A 93 -1.32 -1.96 -14.45
CA ILE A 93 -2.51 -2.71 -14.03
C ILE A 93 -3.72 -1.80 -14.23
N LYS A 94 -4.63 -2.19 -15.11
CA LYS A 94 -5.77 -1.33 -15.44
C LYS A 94 -7.08 -2.09 -15.59
N ASP A 95 -8.16 -1.42 -15.18
CA ASP A 95 -9.54 -1.91 -15.33
C ASP A 95 -9.78 -3.28 -14.66
N VAL A 96 -9.01 -3.60 -13.62
CA VAL A 96 -9.10 -4.86 -12.87
C VAL A 96 -10.03 -4.70 -11.66
N THR A 97 -10.89 -5.69 -11.43
CA THR A 97 -11.71 -5.77 -10.22
C THR A 97 -11.16 -6.84 -9.29
N PHE A 98 -10.80 -6.45 -8.07
CA PHE A 98 -10.38 -7.36 -7.00
C PHE A 98 -11.50 -7.49 -5.97
N LEU A 99 -11.82 -8.71 -5.59
CA LEU A 99 -12.90 -9.00 -4.64
C LEU A 99 -12.40 -9.82 -3.46
N THR A 100 -13.04 -9.60 -2.32
CA THR A 100 -13.07 -10.46 -1.13
C THR A 100 -11.70 -10.85 -0.57
N ASN A 101 -11.00 -9.91 0.04
CA ASN A 101 -9.78 -10.19 0.81
C ASN A 101 -10.07 -10.26 2.32
N LEU A 102 -9.35 -11.10 3.05
CA LEU A 102 -9.49 -11.21 4.50
C LEU A 102 -8.40 -10.45 5.26
N LYS A 103 -7.16 -10.81 5.11
CA LYS A 103 -6.05 -10.38 5.97
C LYS A 103 -4.86 -9.82 5.21
N SER A 104 -4.93 -9.68 3.91
CA SER A 104 -3.75 -9.39 3.09
C SER A 104 -4.01 -8.31 2.06
N HIS A 105 -3.13 -8.20 1.11
CA HIS A 105 -3.18 -7.19 0.06
C HIS A 105 -3.85 -7.73 -1.20
N PHE A 106 -4.54 -6.87 -1.94
CA PHE A 106 -4.92 -7.20 -3.31
C PHE A 106 -3.73 -7.07 -4.26
N LEU A 107 -2.94 -6.01 -4.07
CA LEU A 107 -1.69 -5.79 -4.79
C LEU A 107 -0.56 -5.57 -3.79
N GLU A 108 0.54 -6.28 -3.99
CA GLU A 108 1.76 -6.12 -3.19
C GLU A 108 2.96 -5.94 -4.13
N PHE A 109 3.64 -4.82 -3.96
CA PHE A 109 4.78 -4.40 -4.78
C PHE A 109 6.02 -4.26 -3.92
N ALA A 110 7.17 -4.75 -4.42
CA ALA A 110 8.47 -4.48 -3.81
C ALA A 110 9.57 -4.35 -4.88
N GLY A 111 10.42 -3.34 -4.75
CA GLY A 111 11.48 -3.11 -5.75
C GLY A 111 10.93 -2.92 -7.15
N VAL A 112 9.91 -2.07 -7.30
CA VAL A 112 9.31 -1.78 -8.60
C VAL A 112 9.51 -0.32 -8.99
N LYS A 113 9.61 -0.07 -10.30
CA LYS A 113 9.76 1.26 -10.86
C LYS A 113 8.89 1.48 -12.08
N ASP A 114 8.36 2.70 -12.23
CA ASP A 114 7.43 3.06 -13.31
C ASP A 114 6.22 2.12 -13.34
N VAL A 115 5.41 2.23 -12.29
CA VAL A 115 4.19 1.43 -12.14
C VAL A 115 2.97 2.32 -12.21
N THR A 116 1.95 1.88 -12.94
CA THR A 116 0.64 2.54 -12.97
C THR A 116 -0.47 1.55 -12.62
N VAL A 117 -1.28 1.90 -11.63
CA VAL A 117 -2.53 1.21 -11.27
C VAL A 117 -3.68 2.18 -11.52
N THR A 118 -4.54 1.87 -12.49
CA THR A 118 -5.61 2.80 -12.89
C THR A 118 -6.91 2.13 -13.28
N GLY A 119 -8.05 2.78 -12.97
CA GLY A 119 -9.39 2.26 -13.32
C GLY A 119 -9.77 0.97 -12.59
N CYS A 120 -9.03 0.59 -11.56
CA CYS A 120 -9.24 -0.65 -10.82
C CYS A 120 -10.27 -0.46 -9.70
N THR A 121 -10.91 -1.55 -9.32
CA THR A 121 -11.82 -1.63 -8.17
C THR A 121 -11.31 -2.64 -7.16
N PHE A 122 -11.18 -2.22 -5.90
CA PHE A 122 -10.81 -3.04 -4.76
C PHE A 122 -11.99 -3.08 -3.81
N LYS A 123 -12.60 -4.25 -3.62
CA LYS A 123 -13.85 -4.35 -2.88
C LYS A 123 -13.94 -5.59 -2.02
N GLY A 124 -14.53 -5.41 -0.84
CA GLY A 124 -14.91 -6.50 0.04
C GLY A 124 -13.76 -6.96 0.92
N TYR A 125 -13.76 -6.42 2.11
CA TYR A 125 -12.95 -6.88 3.22
C TYR A 125 -13.87 -7.52 4.24
N TRP A 126 -13.55 -8.72 4.72
CA TRP A 126 -14.42 -9.42 5.65
C TRP A 126 -14.43 -8.71 7.00
N GLN A 127 -15.60 -8.22 7.39
CA GLN A 127 -15.77 -7.35 8.57
C GLN A 127 -15.69 -8.07 9.92
N GLU A 128 -15.92 -9.37 9.94
CA GLU A 128 -15.93 -10.16 11.18
C GLU A 128 -14.53 -10.47 11.71
N TYR A 129 -13.50 -10.21 10.92
CA TYR A 129 -12.14 -10.46 11.34
C TYR A 129 -11.60 -9.30 12.19
N GLU A 130 -11.50 -9.51 13.51
CA GLU A 130 -11.01 -8.52 14.46
C GLU A 130 -9.48 -8.35 14.43
N GLY A 131 -8.75 -9.30 13.88
CA GLY A 131 -7.29 -9.38 13.90
C GLY A 131 -6.52 -8.37 13.04
N GLY A 132 -7.18 -7.28 12.65
CA GLY A 132 -6.58 -6.26 11.81
C GLY A 132 -6.51 -6.66 10.34
N GLY A 133 -6.38 -5.69 9.47
CA GLY A 133 -6.29 -5.85 8.04
C GLY A 133 -5.15 -5.06 7.48
N GLN A 134 -4.91 -5.27 6.22
CA GLN A 134 -3.81 -4.71 5.49
C GLN A 134 -4.31 -3.68 4.46
N GLU A 135 -3.41 -2.97 3.85
CA GLU A 135 -3.66 -2.08 2.74
C GLU A 135 -4.09 -2.88 1.50
N CYS A 136 -5.04 -2.35 0.71
CA CYS A 136 -5.38 -2.96 -0.58
C CYS A 136 -4.18 -2.98 -1.53
N ILE A 137 -3.46 -1.86 -1.61
CA ILE A 137 -2.21 -1.74 -2.36
C ILE A 137 -1.10 -1.46 -1.35
N GLN A 138 -0.18 -2.41 -1.24
CA GLN A 138 1.00 -2.34 -0.39
C GLN A 138 2.24 -2.03 -1.22
N LEU A 139 3.01 -1.04 -0.78
CA LEU A 139 4.33 -0.75 -1.28
C LEU A 139 5.36 -1.22 -0.26
N ASP A 140 6.23 -2.12 -0.67
CA ASP A 140 7.23 -2.77 0.18
C ASP A 140 8.65 -2.63 -0.37
N ALA A 141 9.59 -3.22 0.35
CA ALA A 141 10.97 -3.36 -0.05
C ALA A 141 11.35 -4.84 -0.20
N CYS A 142 12.26 -5.14 -1.11
CA CYS A 142 12.76 -6.50 -1.33
C CYS A 142 13.70 -6.94 -0.19
N LEU A 143 13.10 -7.35 0.94
CA LEU A 143 13.78 -7.96 2.07
C LEU A 143 13.15 -9.31 2.41
N ASP A 144 13.95 -10.23 2.95
CA ASP A 144 13.57 -11.63 3.14
C ASP A 144 12.25 -11.81 3.92
N TYR A 145 12.12 -11.11 5.02
CA TYR A 145 10.98 -11.24 5.92
C TYR A 145 9.79 -10.33 5.57
N ILE A 146 9.97 -9.39 4.62
CA ILE A 146 8.89 -8.52 4.12
C ILE A 146 8.31 -9.11 2.83
N PHE A 147 9.17 -9.44 1.88
CA PHE A 147 8.79 -9.86 0.54
C PHE A 147 9.50 -11.16 0.14
N PRO A 148 9.26 -12.27 0.86
CA PRO A 148 9.93 -13.54 0.61
C PRO A 148 9.66 -14.08 -0.79
N GLY A 149 10.64 -14.81 -1.34
CA GLY A 149 10.55 -15.43 -2.64
C GLY A 149 10.89 -14.51 -3.83
N TYR A 150 11.50 -13.35 -3.58
CA TYR A 150 11.98 -12.42 -4.60
C TYR A 150 13.44 -12.03 -4.31
N ARG A 151 14.35 -12.97 -4.51
CA ARG A 151 15.80 -12.70 -4.41
C ARG A 151 16.27 -11.87 -5.62
N PRO A 152 17.35 -11.08 -5.44
CA PRO A 152 18.08 -10.86 -4.21
C PRO A 152 17.33 -9.97 -3.23
N PHE A 153 17.57 -10.17 -1.93
CA PHE A 153 16.99 -9.31 -0.88
C PHE A 153 17.86 -8.06 -0.69
N ASP A 154 17.86 -7.22 -1.70
CA ASP A 154 18.74 -6.05 -1.84
C ASP A 154 18.17 -4.76 -1.24
N GLY A 155 16.98 -4.85 -0.66
CA GLY A 155 16.26 -3.71 -0.09
C GLY A 155 15.77 -2.71 -1.14
N ALA A 156 15.61 -3.12 -2.40
CA ALA A 156 15.02 -2.28 -3.44
C ALA A 156 13.58 -1.88 -3.03
N VAL A 157 13.27 -0.60 -3.12
CA VAL A 157 11.98 0.01 -2.77
C VAL A 157 11.16 0.33 -4.02
N CYS A 158 9.94 0.84 -3.85
CA CYS A 158 9.11 1.27 -4.95
C CYS A 158 9.42 2.72 -5.34
N GLU A 159 9.55 2.98 -6.65
CA GLU A 159 9.80 4.30 -7.23
C GLU A 159 8.87 4.57 -8.42
N ASP A 160 8.52 5.84 -8.65
CA ASP A 160 7.72 6.29 -9.78
C ASP A 160 6.38 5.51 -9.89
N VAL A 161 5.63 5.42 -8.79
CA VAL A 161 4.36 4.66 -8.73
C VAL A 161 3.18 5.62 -8.81
N ARG A 162 2.24 5.34 -9.72
CA ARG A 162 0.99 6.08 -9.91
C ARG A 162 -0.21 5.20 -9.60
N ILE A 163 -1.03 5.62 -8.66
CA ILE A 163 -2.27 4.96 -8.26
C ILE A 163 -3.39 5.97 -8.50
N GLU A 164 -4.06 5.85 -9.65
CA GLU A 164 -4.91 6.91 -10.17
C GLU A 164 -6.28 6.40 -10.60
N ASN A 165 -7.33 7.15 -10.27
CA ASN A 165 -8.70 6.88 -10.74
C ASN A 165 -9.22 5.49 -10.39
N ASN A 166 -8.84 4.97 -9.22
CA ASN A 166 -9.30 3.68 -8.69
C ASN A 166 -10.43 3.86 -7.68
N THR A 167 -11.16 2.79 -7.44
CA THR A 167 -12.20 2.72 -6.41
C THR A 167 -11.81 1.70 -5.34
N PHE A 168 -11.82 2.13 -4.09
CA PHE A 168 -11.63 1.32 -2.89
C PHE A 168 -12.94 1.35 -2.11
N GLN A 169 -13.57 0.21 -1.89
CA GLN A 169 -14.88 0.16 -1.27
C GLN A 169 -15.00 -1.00 -0.28
N ASP A 170 -15.52 -0.70 0.92
CA ASP A 170 -15.77 -1.70 1.96
C ASP A 170 -14.49 -2.50 2.28
N VAL A 171 -13.37 -1.80 2.51
CA VAL A 171 -12.04 -2.39 2.75
C VAL A 171 -11.42 -1.86 4.06
N PHE A 172 -10.39 -2.55 4.55
CA PHE A 172 -9.76 -2.17 5.81
C PHE A 172 -8.91 -0.91 5.69
N ALA A 173 -7.95 -0.88 4.78
CA ALA A 173 -7.14 0.28 4.43
C ALA A 173 -6.93 0.36 2.92
N GLY A 174 -6.69 1.56 2.40
CA GLY A 174 -6.58 1.75 0.96
C GLY A 174 -5.17 1.50 0.42
N VAL A 175 -4.33 2.52 0.42
CA VAL A 175 -2.97 2.49 -0.15
C VAL A 175 -1.98 2.82 0.94
N GLY A 176 -0.86 2.09 1.01
CA GLY A 176 0.17 2.44 1.96
C GLY A 176 1.36 1.51 2.01
N SER A 177 2.10 1.68 3.08
CA SER A 177 3.23 0.85 3.46
C SER A 177 3.17 0.66 4.97
N HIS A 178 3.37 -0.54 5.45
CA HIS A 178 3.54 -0.79 6.88
C HIS A 178 4.92 -1.37 7.23
N SER A 179 5.79 -1.43 6.23
CA SER A 179 7.20 -1.79 6.33
C SER A 179 8.05 -0.74 5.64
N MET A 180 9.26 -0.52 6.09
CA MET A 180 10.15 0.44 5.47
C MET A 180 11.62 0.06 5.65
N VAL A 181 12.43 0.47 4.70
CA VAL A 181 13.89 0.48 4.83
C VAL A 181 14.31 1.90 5.17
N TYR A 182 15.01 2.05 6.27
CA TYR A 182 15.29 3.37 6.85
C TYR A 182 15.97 4.33 5.87
N ASP A 183 17.05 3.92 5.23
CA ASP A 183 17.85 4.75 4.33
C ASP A 183 17.35 4.76 2.88
N ARG A 184 16.20 4.13 2.60
CA ARG A 184 15.66 3.96 1.26
C ARG A 184 14.18 4.32 1.23
N PRO A 185 13.85 5.60 1.15
CA PRO A 185 12.47 6.04 1.06
C PRO A 185 11.85 5.61 -0.27
N TYR A 186 10.53 5.38 -0.24
CA TYR A 186 9.74 5.25 -1.47
C TYR A 186 9.68 6.59 -2.18
N GLN A 187 9.88 6.61 -3.50
CA GLN A 187 10.10 7.85 -4.24
C GLN A 187 9.04 8.10 -5.30
N ASN A 188 8.63 9.37 -5.44
CA ASN A 188 7.75 9.82 -6.52
C ASN A 188 6.42 9.03 -6.55
N ILE A 189 5.78 8.85 -5.41
CA ILE A 189 4.52 8.10 -5.30
C ILE A 189 3.35 9.08 -5.50
N VAL A 190 2.51 8.84 -6.50
CA VAL A 190 1.34 9.65 -6.81
C VAL A 190 0.05 8.88 -6.57
N ILE A 191 -0.80 9.39 -5.68
CA ILE A 191 -2.12 8.83 -5.34
C ILE A 191 -3.16 9.89 -5.67
N ARG A 192 -3.83 9.77 -6.83
CA ARG A 192 -4.63 10.85 -7.37
C ARG A 192 -5.97 10.41 -7.95
N GLY A 193 -7.02 11.22 -7.70
CA GLY A 193 -8.33 11.03 -8.33
C GLY A 193 -9.02 9.72 -7.93
N ASN A 194 -8.60 9.09 -6.83
CA ASN A 194 -9.20 7.85 -6.37
C ASN A 194 -10.45 8.13 -5.51
N THR A 195 -11.34 7.15 -5.48
CA THR A 195 -12.51 7.13 -4.60
C THR A 195 -12.32 6.07 -3.52
N PHE A 196 -12.40 6.50 -2.26
CA PHE A 196 -12.35 5.63 -1.08
C PHE A 196 -13.68 5.71 -0.35
N ARG A 197 -14.38 4.61 -0.19
CA ARG A 197 -15.67 4.52 0.51
C ARG A 197 -15.69 3.44 1.56
N ASN A 198 -16.16 3.76 2.74
CA ASN A 198 -16.26 2.83 3.85
C ASN A 198 -14.91 2.17 4.17
N ILE A 199 -13.89 2.99 4.36
CA ILE A 199 -12.56 2.51 4.73
C ILE A 199 -12.47 2.43 6.24
N ARG A 200 -12.24 1.25 6.75
CA ARG A 200 -12.33 0.98 8.19
C ARG A 200 -11.24 1.69 8.99
N LYS A 201 -10.01 1.74 8.47
CA LYS A 201 -8.86 2.39 9.11
C LYS A 201 -8.52 3.71 8.41
N ARG A 202 -7.64 3.72 7.47
CA ARG A 202 -7.22 4.92 6.75
C ARG A 202 -7.19 4.72 5.24
N ALA A 203 -7.49 5.79 4.51
CA ALA A 203 -7.47 5.72 3.05
C ALA A 203 -6.03 5.63 2.50
N VAL A 204 -5.10 6.45 3.04
CA VAL A 204 -3.71 6.52 2.56
C VAL A 204 -2.73 6.60 3.73
N TRP A 205 -1.64 5.85 3.62
CA TRP A 205 -0.49 5.94 4.53
C TRP A 205 0.81 6.10 3.75
N CYS A 206 1.34 7.32 3.71
CA CYS A 206 2.65 7.62 3.14
C CYS A 206 3.73 7.38 4.22
N LEU A 207 4.24 6.16 4.32
CA LEU A 207 5.30 5.82 5.25
C LEU A 207 6.66 5.92 4.57
N ASN A 208 7.52 6.81 5.04
CA ASN A 208 8.86 7.02 4.48
C ASN A 208 8.87 7.36 2.98
N TYR A 209 7.94 8.23 2.56
CA TYR A 209 7.88 8.69 1.17
C TYR A 209 8.67 9.99 0.99
N ILE A 210 9.27 10.16 -0.18
CA ILE A 210 9.81 11.44 -0.65
C ILE A 210 9.23 11.79 -2.02
N ASN A 211 9.02 13.08 -2.28
CA ASN A 211 8.41 13.61 -3.50
C ASN A 211 7.05 12.95 -3.80
N GLY A 212 6.28 12.66 -2.76
CA GLY A 212 4.96 12.04 -2.91
C GLY A 212 3.85 13.06 -3.09
N THR A 213 2.77 12.65 -3.75
CA THR A 213 1.58 13.47 -3.95
C THR A 213 0.32 12.67 -3.66
N VAL A 214 -0.54 13.21 -2.79
CA VAL A 214 -1.89 12.70 -2.53
C VAL A 214 -2.88 13.81 -2.87
N GLU A 215 -3.51 13.72 -4.06
CA GLU A 215 -4.31 14.84 -4.53
C GLU A 215 -5.63 14.46 -5.17
N ASN A 216 -6.62 15.33 -4.97
CA ASN A 216 -7.94 15.25 -5.63
C ASN A 216 -8.64 13.90 -5.43
N ASN A 217 -8.43 13.26 -4.27
CA ASN A 217 -9.13 12.02 -3.91
C ASN A 217 -10.44 12.33 -3.18
N GLN A 218 -11.44 11.46 -3.36
CA GLN A 218 -12.71 11.46 -2.66
C GLN A 218 -12.66 10.38 -1.58
N MET A 219 -12.75 10.76 -0.31
CA MET A 219 -12.69 9.85 0.84
C MET A 219 -13.97 9.99 1.66
N GLU A 220 -14.88 9.04 1.50
CA GLU A 220 -16.21 9.06 2.12
C GLU A 220 -16.33 7.97 3.18
N ASN A 221 -16.73 8.35 4.38
CA ASN A 221 -16.91 7.44 5.51
C ASN A 221 -15.62 6.63 5.79
N VAL A 222 -14.52 7.34 5.99
CA VAL A 222 -13.21 6.73 6.30
C VAL A 222 -12.87 6.90 7.78
N GLY A 223 -12.24 5.92 8.40
CA GLY A 223 -11.75 6.03 9.77
C GLY A 223 -10.66 7.09 9.93
N GLY A 224 -9.82 7.27 8.92
CA GLY A 224 -8.86 8.37 8.75
C GLY A 224 -8.53 8.59 7.29
N GLY A 225 -8.17 9.80 6.93
CA GLY A 225 -7.86 10.17 5.55
C GLY A 225 -6.42 9.84 5.17
N VAL A 226 -5.51 10.77 5.37
CA VAL A 226 -4.09 10.65 4.97
C VAL A 226 -3.18 10.72 6.19
N LEU A 227 -2.30 9.74 6.34
CA LEU A 227 -1.18 9.78 7.26
C LEU A 227 0.12 9.92 6.47
N VAL A 228 0.93 10.91 6.81
CA VAL A 228 2.31 11.05 6.33
C VAL A 228 3.22 10.83 7.53
N SER A 229 4.12 9.86 7.43
CA SER A 229 5.07 9.56 8.51
C SER A 229 6.41 9.05 7.98
N ASN A 230 7.48 9.35 8.70
CA ASN A 230 8.84 8.99 8.30
C ASN A 230 9.34 7.68 8.92
N LEU A 231 8.76 7.26 10.03
CA LEU A 231 9.16 6.03 10.74
C LEU A 231 7.95 5.26 11.25
N TYR A 232 8.07 3.94 11.23
CA TYR A 232 7.20 3.03 11.94
C TYR A 232 8.04 1.97 12.63
N LEU A 233 8.45 2.24 13.86
CA LEU A 233 9.44 1.44 14.61
C LEU A 233 9.20 -0.07 14.61
N PRO A 234 7.97 -0.58 14.72
CA PRO A 234 7.73 -2.03 14.69
C PRO A 234 8.23 -2.72 13.42
N ASN A 235 8.22 -1.99 12.28
CA ASN A 235 8.58 -2.52 10.96
C ASN A 235 9.56 -1.62 10.20
N THR A 236 10.48 -1.00 10.91
CA THR A 236 11.60 -0.29 10.31
C THR A 236 12.80 -1.22 10.23
N HIS A 237 13.41 -1.31 9.07
CA HIS A 237 14.48 -2.24 8.76
C HIS A 237 15.70 -1.56 8.19
N LEU A 238 16.82 -2.26 8.24
CA LEU A 238 18.06 -1.88 7.56
C LEU A 238 18.36 -2.92 6.49
N VAL A 239 18.97 -2.51 5.41
CA VAL A 239 19.51 -3.47 4.43
C VAL A 239 20.59 -4.30 5.11
N PRO A 240 20.57 -5.63 4.99
CA PRO A 240 21.59 -6.48 5.58
C PRO A 240 23.00 -6.02 5.22
N GLY A 241 23.87 -5.88 6.23
CA GLY A 241 25.24 -5.41 6.04
C GLY A 241 25.42 -3.89 6.02
N THR A 242 24.34 -3.11 6.11
CA THR A 242 24.42 -1.66 6.29
C THR A 242 24.30 -1.29 7.77
N THR A 243 24.94 -0.20 8.17
CA THR A 243 24.76 0.43 9.46
C THR A 243 23.97 1.71 9.29
N TYR A 244 23.19 2.04 10.29
CA TYR A 244 22.48 3.29 10.32
C TYR A 244 23.47 4.47 10.22
N GLY A 245 23.31 5.29 9.19
CA GLY A 245 24.03 6.55 9.05
C GLY A 245 23.23 7.71 9.61
N ALA A 246 23.77 8.48 10.54
CA ALA A 246 23.09 9.61 11.16
C ALA A 246 22.61 10.67 10.16
N SER A 247 23.19 10.71 8.97
CA SER A 247 22.84 11.64 7.89
C SER A 247 21.65 11.19 7.03
N ALA A 248 21.23 9.95 7.11
CA ALA A 248 20.16 9.44 6.26
C ALA A 248 18.76 9.88 6.72
N ASN A 249 18.66 10.45 7.91
CA ASN A 249 17.41 10.71 8.58
C ASN A 249 16.64 11.89 8.18
N HIS A 250 17.24 12.77 7.52
CA HIS A 250 16.67 14.11 7.34
C HIS A 250 16.44 14.37 5.87
N GLN A 251 16.00 13.32 5.18
CA GLN A 251 15.54 13.52 3.83
C GLN A 251 14.29 14.39 3.89
N VAL A 252 14.34 15.46 3.12
CA VAL A 252 13.19 16.33 2.95
C VAL A 252 12.09 15.52 2.27
N ALA A 253 10.99 15.28 2.95
CA ALA A 253 9.91 14.44 2.43
C ALA A 253 9.32 15.03 1.13
N GLY A 254 9.08 16.33 1.09
CA GLY A 254 8.56 16.99 -0.11
C GLY A 254 7.17 16.48 -0.50
N ILE A 255 6.33 16.10 0.48
CA ILE A 255 5.00 15.51 0.25
C ILE A 255 3.97 16.62 0.04
N LEU A 256 3.13 16.43 -0.97
CA LEU A 256 1.99 17.30 -1.25
C LEU A 256 0.67 16.57 -0.98
N VAL A 257 -0.13 17.06 -0.03
CA VAL A 257 -1.51 16.60 0.23
C VAL A 257 -2.45 17.73 -0.15
N LYS A 258 -3.14 17.61 -1.30
CA LYS A 258 -3.85 18.73 -1.88
C LYS A 258 -5.22 18.37 -2.45
N GLY A 259 -6.23 19.23 -2.22
CA GLY A 259 -7.51 19.17 -2.92
C GLY A 259 -8.33 17.92 -2.64
N ASN A 260 -8.03 17.18 -1.57
CA ASN A 260 -8.79 15.99 -1.20
C ASN A 260 -10.07 16.37 -0.49
N GLN A 261 -11.13 15.61 -0.72
CA GLN A 261 -12.38 15.70 0.03
C GLN A 261 -12.46 14.52 0.98
N ILE A 262 -12.50 14.77 2.27
CA ILE A 262 -12.38 13.76 3.32
C ILE A 262 -13.56 13.85 4.28
N SER A 263 -14.34 12.78 4.38
CA SER A 263 -15.41 12.63 5.36
C SER A 263 -15.04 11.52 6.34
N ILE A 264 -14.77 11.90 7.59
CA ILE A 264 -14.34 10.97 8.65
C ILE A 264 -15.55 10.34 9.30
N SER A 265 -15.54 9.03 9.44
CA SER A 265 -16.58 8.28 10.19
C SER A 265 -16.49 8.57 11.70
N SER A 266 -17.60 8.37 12.41
CA SER A 266 -17.68 8.69 13.83
C SER A 266 -16.71 7.91 14.70
N VAL A 267 -16.63 6.61 14.53
CA VAL A 267 -15.67 5.70 15.22
C VAL A 267 -15.49 4.45 14.36
N SER A 268 -14.28 4.01 14.19
CA SER A 268 -13.96 2.71 13.59
C SER A 268 -13.52 1.74 14.66
N GLN A 269 -13.93 0.48 14.55
CA GLN A 269 -13.41 -0.61 15.37
C GLN A 269 -12.20 -1.24 14.64
N VAL A 270 -11.05 -1.19 15.26
CA VAL A 270 -9.81 -1.78 14.73
C VAL A 270 -9.20 -2.62 15.84
N ASN A 271 -9.04 -3.91 15.63
CA ASN A 271 -8.53 -4.87 16.60
C ASN A 271 -9.30 -4.87 17.95
N GLY A 272 -10.64 -4.73 17.90
CA GLY A 272 -11.46 -4.64 19.11
C GLY A 272 -11.45 -3.28 19.80
N ASP A 273 -10.54 -2.38 19.45
CA ASP A 273 -10.44 -1.05 20.01
C ASP A 273 -11.16 -0.01 19.15
N SER A 274 -11.77 0.95 19.81
CA SER A 274 -12.32 2.14 19.14
C SER A 274 -11.17 2.99 18.60
N TRP A 275 -11.12 3.16 17.29
CA TRP A 275 -10.10 3.97 16.65
C TRP A 275 -10.71 5.11 15.85
N GLN A 276 -10.19 6.30 16.06
CA GLN A 276 -10.55 7.48 15.31
C GLN A 276 -9.27 8.17 14.81
N GLY A 277 -9.15 8.24 13.49
CA GLY A 277 -8.04 8.91 12.84
C GLY A 277 -8.28 10.42 12.66
N TYR A 278 -7.34 11.01 11.99
CA TYR A 278 -7.39 12.39 11.53
C TYR A 278 -7.80 12.44 10.06
N GLY A 279 -8.38 13.57 9.64
CA GLY A 279 -8.52 13.84 8.22
C GLY A 279 -7.16 13.80 7.52
N ILE A 280 -6.20 14.57 8.05
CA ILE A 280 -4.80 14.54 7.60
C ILE A 280 -3.90 14.57 8.84
N GLN A 281 -2.95 13.67 8.90
CA GLN A 281 -1.95 13.60 9.97
C GLN A 281 -0.55 13.61 9.37
N VAL A 282 0.29 14.55 9.84
CA VAL A 282 1.72 14.59 9.53
C VAL A 282 2.45 14.27 10.82
N GLN A 283 3.23 13.18 10.82
CA GLN A 283 3.78 12.63 12.04
C GLN A 283 5.22 12.22 11.89
N GLY A 284 6.12 12.91 12.58
CA GLY A 284 7.44 12.42 12.89
C GLY A 284 7.44 11.38 14.02
N ALA A 285 8.59 10.82 14.30
CA ALA A 285 8.77 9.82 15.34
C ALA A 285 9.68 10.29 16.47
N ARG A 286 9.44 9.77 17.67
CA ARG A 286 10.38 9.82 18.79
C ARG A 286 10.87 8.41 19.07
N VAL A 287 12.18 8.21 18.99
CA VAL A 287 12.84 6.96 19.37
C VAL A 287 13.46 7.18 20.75
N SER A 288 12.87 6.63 21.80
CA SER A 288 13.34 6.84 23.18
C SER A 288 14.50 5.91 23.55
N ASN A 289 14.52 4.71 22.98
CA ASN A 289 15.63 3.76 23.10
C ASN A 289 15.99 3.28 21.71
N SER A 290 17.27 3.06 21.42
CA SER A 290 17.64 2.57 20.10
C SER A 290 16.87 1.27 19.80
N ALA A 291 16.21 1.24 18.65
CA ALA A 291 15.39 0.12 18.21
C ALA A 291 15.75 -0.25 16.78
N ASN A 292 15.94 -1.52 16.49
CA ASN A 292 16.27 -2.02 15.15
C ASN A 292 17.51 -1.33 14.53
N GLY A 293 18.47 -0.92 15.36
CA GLY A 293 19.66 -0.19 14.92
C GLY A 293 19.45 1.32 14.72
N ILE A 294 18.24 1.84 14.93
CA ILE A 294 17.93 3.27 14.82
C ILE A 294 18.28 3.95 16.14
N PRO A 295 19.12 5.00 16.17
CA PRO A 295 19.48 5.71 17.36
C PRO A 295 18.29 6.35 18.09
N SER A 296 18.48 6.56 19.39
CA SER A 296 17.53 7.34 20.20
C SER A 296 17.61 8.81 19.81
N ASP A 297 16.55 9.35 19.22
CA ASP A 297 16.46 10.76 18.79
C ASP A 297 15.03 11.16 18.45
N LEU A 298 14.87 12.42 18.02
CA LEU A 298 13.67 12.95 17.38
C LEU A 298 13.84 12.92 15.87
N TYR A 299 12.88 12.36 15.19
CA TYR A 299 12.82 12.25 13.73
C TYR A 299 11.61 13.03 13.21
N PRO A 300 11.72 14.35 13.03
CA PRO A 300 10.60 15.14 12.53
C PRO A 300 10.28 14.78 11.09
N GLU A 301 8.98 14.76 10.77
CA GLU A 301 8.54 14.74 9.37
C GLU A 301 8.74 16.14 8.78
N THR A 302 9.26 16.23 7.56
CA THR A 302 9.72 17.53 7.05
C THR A 302 9.16 17.89 5.67
N ALA A 303 8.97 19.19 5.44
CA ALA A 303 8.59 19.75 4.14
C ALA A 303 7.30 19.19 3.53
N VAL A 304 6.30 18.93 4.35
CA VAL A 304 4.97 18.52 3.90
C VAL A 304 4.09 19.75 3.66
N THR A 305 3.42 19.78 2.52
CA THR A 305 2.43 20.81 2.20
C THR A 305 1.03 20.21 2.21
N VAL A 306 0.15 20.77 3.06
CA VAL A 306 -1.27 20.39 3.17
C VAL A 306 -2.11 21.57 2.73
N SER A 307 -2.75 21.50 1.56
CA SER A 307 -3.45 22.67 1.02
C SER A 307 -4.73 22.36 0.28
N GLY A 308 -5.74 23.22 0.45
CA GLY A 308 -6.98 23.18 -0.30
C GLY A 308 -7.79 21.89 -0.09
N ASN A 309 -7.62 21.18 1.02
CA ASN A 309 -8.41 20.00 1.34
C ASN A 309 -9.69 20.39 2.07
N ARG A 310 -10.75 19.64 1.87
CA ARG A 310 -12.00 19.78 2.61
C ARG A 310 -12.20 18.58 3.51
N ILE A 311 -12.29 18.82 4.82
CA ILE A 311 -12.41 17.77 5.83
C ILE A 311 -13.71 17.97 6.60
N THR A 312 -14.53 16.92 6.64
CA THR A 312 -15.82 16.93 7.35
C THR A 312 -15.95 15.67 8.22
N GLY A 313 -16.96 15.67 9.10
CA GLY A 313 -17.26 14.52 9.95
C GLY A 313 -16.97 14.79 11.42
N THR A 314 -16.93 13.75 12.23
CA THR A 314 -16.81 13.82 13.69
C THR A 314 -15.38 13.65 14.21
N GLY A 315 -14.45 13.39 13.33
CA GLY A 315 -13.04 13.16 13.67
C GLY A 315 -12.25 14.47 13.83
N ASN A 316 -10.95 14.30 14.04
CA ASN A 316 -10.03 15.43 14.09
C ASN A 316 -9.67 15.87 12.65
N GLY A 317 -9.55 17.17 12.42
CA GLY A 317 -9.20 17.72 11.11
C GLY A 317 -7.75 17.42 10.70
N ILE A 318 -6.85 18.36 10.94
CA ILE A 318 -5.41 18.24 10.59
C ILE A 318 -4.59 18.22 11.87
N CYS A 319 -3.65 17.26 11.95
CA CYS A 319 -2.70 17.12 13.05
C CYS A 319 -1.27 17.19 12.52
N LEU A 320 -0.45 18.01 13.14
CA LEU A 320 1.00 18.06 12.97
C LEU A 320 1.66 17.61 14.28
N TYR A 321 2.41 16.53 14.25
CA TYR A 321 3.15 16.04 15.40
C TYR A 321 4.60 15.75 15.03
N LEU A 322 5.54 16.37 15.72
CA LEU A 322 6.96 16.33 15.34
C LEU A 322 7.15 16.59 13.84
N ALA A 323 6.59 17.71 13.38
CA ALA A 323 6.63 18.13 11.99
C ALA A 323 7.43 19.44 11.88
N ASP A 324 8.33 19.52 10.91
CA ASP A 324 9.18 20.67 10.70
C ASP A 324 9.09 21.18 9.25
N ASN A 325 9.17 22.49 9.08
CA ASN A 325 9.06 23.15 7.77
C ASN A 325 7.84 22.71 6.95
N CYS A 326 6.71 22.47 7.62
CA CYS A 326 5.46 22.07 6.98
C CYS A 326 4.58 23.29 6.72
N LYS A 327 3.78 23.25 5.65
CA LYS A 327 2.85 24.31 5.27
C LYS A 327 1.42 23.79 5.29
N VAL A 328 0.52 24.52 5.96
CA VAL A 328 -0.91 24.23 5.99
C VAL A 328 -1.67 25.49 5.56
N SER A 329 -2.45 25.40 4.47
CA SER A 329 -3.14 26.56 3.94
C SER A 329 -4.41 26.23 3.16
N GLY A 330 -5.43 27.08 3.25
CA GLY A 330 -6.64 27.00 2.44
C GLY A 330 -7.44 25.70 2.60
N ASN A 331 -7.34 25.03 3.75
CA ASN A 331 -8.13 23.85 4.05
C ASN A 331 -9.44 24.27 4.77
N GLU A 332 -10.51 23.50 4.57
CA GLU A 332 -11.84 23.71 5.13
C GLU A 332 -12.26 22.53 6.02
#